data_6ba161732754607dd259ceda5e917801
#
_entry.id   6ba161732754607dd259ceda5e917801
#
_cell.length_a   1.000
_cell.length_b   1.000
_cell.length_c   1.000
_cell.angle_alpha   90.00
_cell.angle_beta   90.00
_cell.angle_gamma   90.00
#
_symmetry.space_group_name_H-M   'P 1'
#
loop_
_entity.id
_entity.type
_entity.pdbx_description
1 polymer ?
#
loop_
_entity_poly.entity_id
_entity_poly.type
_entity_poly.pdbx_seq_one_letter_code
_entity_poly.pdbx_strand_id
1 'polypeptide(L)'
;MKKVILITGASSGIGKDTALSLIKEGHVVYGVARRLEMMKDIVQAGGHAIKMDILKDRNIDDVVNQIIKEQSRVDVLINNAGYGLWGAVETISIDEAKRQFDVNIFGLAYLTKKIIPIMRKQKSGKIINMSSMGGKVYTPFGAWYHATKYALEGWSDCLRIELKSLGIDVILIEPGVIKTEFQDVMMDSTVERSIGTPYEKKLKALEKATQEMYARGIGSPPSTITKLIIKAINSHNPKRRYVGGLFAKPMLFIKKWFGDKMYEKAIMSQIKKAKKE
;
A
#
# COMPACT_ATOMS: atom_id res chain seq x y z
N MET A 1 17.46 -8.74 17.27
CA MET A 1 16.73 -8.13 18.42
C MET A 1 15.24 -8.12 18.12
N LYS A 2 14.40 -8.45 19.10
CA LYS A 2 12.95 -8.37 19.04
C LYS A 2 12.50 -6.91 18.86
N LYS A 3 11.65 -6.61 17.87
CA LYS A 3 11.15 -5.26 17.56
C LYS A 3 9.65 -5.16 17.85
N VAL A 4 9.18 -3.96 18.17
CA VAL A 4 7.75 -3.63 18.26
C VAL A 4 7.32 -3.01 16.94
N ILE A 5 6.38 -3.63 16.26
CA ILE A 5 5.99 -3.31 14.87
C ILE A 5 4.48 -3.07 14.79
N LEU A 6 4.09 -1.91 14.28
CA LEU A 6 2.70 -1.56 14.00
C LEU A 6 2.44 -1.65 12.49
N ILE A 7 1.42 -2.43 12.09
CA ILE A 7 1.04 -2.64 10.69
C ILE A 7 -0.41 -2.26 10.47
N THR A 8 -0.65 -1.31 9.59
CA THR A 8 -2.02 -0.96 9.18
C THR A 8 -2.49 -1.82 7.99
N GLY A 9 -3.80 -2.08 7.91
CA GLY A 9 -4.36 -2.92 6.84
C GLY A 9 -3.95 -4.40 6.97
N ALA A 10 -3.82 -4.89 8.20
CA ALA A 10 -3.35 -6.26 8.49
C ALA A 10 -4.43 -7.34 8.32
N SER A 11 -5.66 -7.01 7.89
CA SER A 11 -6.76 -7.98 7.75
C SER A 11 -6.64 -8.87 6.50
N SER A 12 -5.85 -8.48 5.49
CA SER A 12 -5.70 -9.25 4.26
C SER A 12 -4.41 -8.93 3.51
N GLY A 13 -4.14 -9.65 2.43
CA GLY A 13 -3.10 -9.38 1.44
C GLY A 13 -1.68 -9.22 2.03
N ILE A 14 -0.98 -8.18 1.58
CA ILE A 14 0.41 -7.92 1.96
C ILE A 14 0.54 -7.65 3.46
N GLY A 15 -0.40 -6.89 4.05
CA GLY A 15 -0.36 -6.55 5.47
C GLY A 15 -0.46 -7.77 6.38
N LYS A 16 -1.38 -8.69 6.07
CA LYS A 16 -1.57 -9.95 6.80
C LYS A 16 -0.35 -10.87 6.66
N ASP A 17 0.10 -11.10 5.44
CA ASP A 17 1.26 -11.96 5.15
C ASP A 17 2.53 -11.43 5.86
N THR A 18 2.71 -10.10 5.85
CA THR A 18 3.82 -9.44 6.56
C THR A 18 3.69 -9.59 8.07
N ALA A 19 2.49 -9.41 8.64
CA ALA A 19 2.26 -9.55 10.08
C ALA A 19 2.63 -10.96 10.56
N LEU A 20 2.08 -11.99 9.90
CA LEU A 20 2.34 -13.39 10.24
C LEU A 20 3.83 -13.76 10.09
N SER A 21 4.48 -13.28 9.03
CA SER A 21 5.91 -13.53 8.82
C SER A 21 6.77 -12.90 9.92
N LEU A 22 6.47 -11.66 10.33
CA LEU A 22 7.22 -10.96 11.37
C LEU A 22 6.98 -11.55 12.76
N ILE A 23 5.78 -12.06 13.05
CA ILE A 23 5.49 -12.82 14.29
C ILE A 23 6.34 -14.08 14.31
N LYS A 24 6.41 -14.82 13.20
CA LYS A 24 7.24 -16.02 13.07
C LYS A 24 8.74 -15.74 13.27
N GLU A 25 9.22 -14.54 12.92
CA GLU A 25 10.59 -14.07 13.21
C GLU A 25 10.79 -13.64 14.68
N GLY A 26 9.76 -13.75 15.55
CA GLY A 26 9.84 -13.45 16.97
C GLY A 26 9.64 -11.98 17.35
N HIS A 27 9.11 -11.15 16.43
CA HIS A 27 8.80 -9.75 16.72
C HIS A 27 7.46 -9.61 17.47
N VAL A 28 7.27 -8.47 18.18
CA VAL A 28 5.98 -8.05 18.72
C VAL A 28 5.25 -7.29 17.63
N VAL A 29 4.15 -7.84 17.11
CA VAL A 29 3.41 -7.26 15.99
C VAL A 29 2.01 -6.87 16.42
N TYR A 30 1.67 -5.61 16.19
CA TYR A 30 0.32 -5.05 16.30
C TYR A 30 -0.25 -4.87 14.90
N GLY A 31 -1.14 -5.76 14.50
CA GLY A 31 -1.91 -5.67 13.27
C GLY A 31 -3.19 -4.87 13.50
N VAL A 32 -3.42 -3.81 12.72
CA VAL A 32 -4.63 -2.99 12.86
C VAL A 32 -5.40 -2.92 11.55
N ALA A 33 -6.73 -3.05 11.64
CA ALA A 33 -7.65 -2.93 10.52
C ALA A 33 -9.09 -2.70 11.01
N ARG A 34 -10.00 -2.37 10.08
CA ARG A 34 -11.44 -2.25 10.39
C ARG A 34 -12.10 -3.60 10.67
N ARG A 35 -11.68 -4.66 9.94
CA ARG A 35 -12.23 -6.02 10.00
C ARG A 35 -11.45 -6.86 11.01
N LEU A 36 -11.79 -6.74 12.30
CA LEU A 36 -11.08 -7.45 13.38
C LEU A 36 -11.18 -8.97 13.22
N GLU A 37 -12.35 -9.46 12.81
CA GLU A 37 -12.65 -10.88 12.61
C GLU A 37 -11.72 -11.57 11.59
N MET A 38 -11.16 -10.80 10.65
CA MET A 38 -10.22 -11.28 9.63
C MET A 38 -8.76 -11.37 10.13
N MET A 39 -8.52 -11.00 11.40
CA MET A 39 -7.17 -11.00 12.01
C MET A 39 -7.01 -12.06 13.12
N LYS A 40 -7.92 -13.04 13.22
CA LYS A 40 -7.86 -14.11 14.23
C LYS A 40 -6.56 -14.92 14.14
N ASP A 41 -6.06 -15.16 12.96
CA ASP A 41 -4.81 -15.87 12.70
C ASP A 41 -3.57 -15.10 13.20
N ILE A 42 -3.59 -13.77 13.19
CA ILE A 42 -2.54 -12.93 13.80
C ILE A 42 -2.49 -13.19 15.32
N VAL A 43 -3.65 -13.25 15.97
CA VAL A 43 -3.74 -13.54 17.41
C VAL A 43 -3.28 -14.96 17.71
N GLN A 44 -3.74 -15.95 16.93
CA GLN A 44 -3.33 -17.35 17.07
C GLN A 44 -1.82 -17.54 16.87
N ALA A 45 -1.20 -16.73 16.03
CA ALA A 45 0.26 -16.73 15.83
C ALA A 45 1.04 -16.01 16.94
N GLY A 46 0.36 -15.42 17.95
CA GLY A 46 0.99 -14.70 19.07
C GLY A 46 1.19 -13.20 18.84
N GLY A 47 0.55 -12.63 17.84
CA GLY A 47 0.50 -11.18 17.62
C GLY A 47 -0.72 -10.52 18.27
N HIS A 48 -0.81 -9.21 18.14
CA HIS A 48 -1.92 -8.40 18.64
C HIS A 48 -2.77 -7.91 17.45
N ALA A 49 -4.08 -8.10 17.53
CA ALA A 49 -5.04 -7.59 16.55
C ALA A 49 -5.93 -6.53 17.19
N ILE A 50 -5.95 -5.31 16.64
CA ILE A 50 -6.75 -4.21 17.18
C ILE A 50 -7.63 -3.62 16.07
N LYS A 51 -8.91 -3.38 16.39
CA LYS A 51 -9.83 -2.70 15.47
C LYS A 51 -9.45 -1.23 15.36
N MET A 52 -9.17 -0.76 14.15
CA MET A 52 -8.84 0.64 13.88
C MET A 52 -9.38 1.07 12.51
N ASP A 53 -10.09 2.17 12.47
CA ASP A 53 -10.39 2.89 11.24
C ASP A 53 -9.39 4.05 11.10
N ILE A 54 -8.61 4.03 10.03
CA ILE A 54 -7.58 5.03 9.74
C ILE A 54 -8.15 6.44 9.50
N LEU A 55 -9.48 6.53 9.28
CA LEU A 55 -10.20 7.81 9.13
C LEU A 55 -10.67 8.41 10.45
N LYS A 56 -10.46 7.72 11.57
CA LYS A 56 -10.92 8.13 12.90
C LYS A 56 -9.73 8.44 13.79
N ASP A 57 -9.40 9.71 13.96
CA ASP A 57 -8.26 10.17 14.76
C ASP A 57 -8.23 9.53 16.15
N ARG A 58 -9.42 9.45 16.82
CA ARG A 58 -9.53 8.82 18.14
C ARG A 58 -9.11 7.35 18.13
N ASN A 59 -9.47 6.58 17.07
CA ASN A 59 -9.03 5.17 16.97
C ASN A 59 -7.51 5.07 16.83
N ILE A 60 -6.90 5.99 16.11
CA ILE A 60 -5.45 6.05 15.96
C ILE A 60 -4.80 6.37 17.30
N ASP A 61 -5.31 7.38 18.01
CA ASP A 61 -4.79 7.77 19.33
C ASP A 61 -4.91 6.63 20.34
N ASP A 62 -6.05 5.95 20.40
CA ASP A 62 -6.29 4.82 21.29
C ASP A 62 -5.29 3.68 21.04
N VAL A 63 -5.06 3.33 19.76
CA VAL A 63 -4.09 2.27 19.38
C VAL A 63 -2.67 2.66 19.76
N VAL A 64 -2.24 3.89 19.47
CA VAL A 64 -0.88 4.34 19.80
C VAL A 64 -0.68 4.36 21.31
N ASN A 65 -1.65 4.88 22.07
CA ASN A 65 -1.59 4.91 23.54
C ASN A 65 -1.53 3.50 24.14
N GLN A 66 -2.31 2.55 23.60
CA GLN A 66 -2.27 1.15 24.02
C GLN A 66 -0.87 0.56 23.81
N ILE A 67 -0.29 0.70 22.60
CA ILE A 67 1.04 0.16 22.30
C ILE A 67 2.11 0.77 23.23
N ILE A 68 2.04 2.07 23.47
CA ILE A 68 3.01 2.73 24.35
C ILE A 68 2.85 2.29 25.82
N LYS A 69 1.62 2.10 26.29
CA LYS A 69 1.35 1.54 27.63
C LYS A 69 1.93 0.13 27.79
N GLU A 70 1.81 -0.71 26.77
CA GLU A 70 2.24 -2.12 26.80
C GLU A 70 3.74 -2.32 26.52
N GLN A 71 4.31 -1.53 25.60
CA GLN A 71 5.65 -1.76 25.06
C GLN A 71 6.64 -0.60 25.28
N SER A 72 6.14 0.59 25.64
CA SER A 72 6.93 1.84 25.78
C SER A 72 7.69 2.28 24.52
N ARG A 73 7.51 1.62 23.39
CA ARG A 73 8.22 1.88 22.13
C ARG A 73 7.46 1.44 20.89
N VAL A 74 7.85 1.99 19.74
CA VAL A 74 7.51 1.50 18.39
C VAL A 74 8.78 1.55 17.55
N ASP A 75 9.27 0.41 17.09
CA ASP A 75 10.49 0.34 16.28
C ASP A 75 10.22 0.49 14.79
N VAL A 76 9.08 -0.04 14.35
CA VAL A 76 8.69 -0.01 12.93
C VAL A 76 7.21 0.32 12.81
N LEU A 77 6.90 1.30 11.97
CA LEU A 77 5.56 1.58 11.47
C LEU A 77 5.46 1.15 10.02
N ILE A 78 4.51 0.26 9.70
CA ILE A 78 4.21 -0.14 8.33
C ILE A 78 2.85 0.42 7.94
N ASN A 79 2.85 1.50 7.19
CA ASN A 79 1.68 2.14 6.61
C ASN A 79 1.26 1.37 5.36
N ASN A 80 0.48 0.29 5.54
CA ASN A 80 0.04 -0.57 4.44
C ASN A 80 -1.46 -0.39 4.12
N ALA A 81 -2.26 0.14 5.03
CA ALA A 81 -3.67 0.41 4.75
C ALA A 81 -3.85 1.34 3.54
N GLY A 82 -4.75 0.98 2.65
CA GLY A 82 -5.06 1.72 1.45
C GLY A 82 -5.98 0.94 0.53
N TYR A 83 -6.57 1.62 -0.44
CA TYR A 83 -7.36 1.00 -1.49
C TYR A 83 -7.19 1.75 -2.81
N GLY A 84 -7.63 1.11 -3.91
CA GLY A 84 -7.63 1.70 -5.24
C GLY A 84 -9.04 2.09 -5.67
N LEU A 85 -9.20 3.30 -6.21
CA LEU A 85 -10.42 3.78 -6.85
C LEU A 85 -10.14 3.90 -8.34
N TRP A 86 -10.82 3.09 -9.13
CA TRP A 86 -10.74 3.08 -10.59
C TRP A 86 -12.05 3.57 -11.20
N GLY A 87 -11.96 4.17 -12.38
CA GLY A 87 -13.08 4.69 -13.16
C GLY A 87 -12.65 5.85 -14.05
N ALA A 88 -13.49 6.25 -14.98
CA ALA A 88 -13.28 7.48 -15.74
C ALA A 88 -13.35 8.67 -14.77
N VAL A 89 -12.49 9.67 -14.96
CA VAL A 89 -12.42 10.83 -14.04
C VAL A 89 -13.77 11.50 -13.87
N GLU A 90 -14.53 11.62 -14.95
CA GLU A 90 -15.86 12.28 -14.94
C GLU A 90 -16.97 11.44 -14.29
N THR A 91 -16.75 10.12 -14.07
CA THR A 91 -17.75 9.25 -13.43
C THR A 91 -17.48 9.01 -11.94
N ILE A 92 -16.36 9.48 -11.44
CA ILE A 92 -15.99 9.40 -10.02
C ILE A 92 -16.36 10.71 -9.34
N SER A 93 -17.16 10.64 -8.28
CA SER A 93 -17.49 11.81 -7.48
C SER A 93 -16.27 12.38 -6.77
N ILE A 94 -16.28 13.68 -6.53
CA ILE A 94 -15.21 14.34 -5.77
C ILE A 94 -15.12 13.81 -4.33
N ASP A 95 -16.24 13.38 -3.75
CA ASP A 95 -16.26 12.84 -2.38
C ASP A 95 -15.61 11.46 -2.32
N GLU A 96 -15.80 10.60 -3.34
CA GLU A 96 -15.05 9.32 -3.43
C GLU A 96 -13.55 9.57 -3.61
N ALA A 97 -13.18 10.55 -4.44
CA ALA A 97 -11.79 10.93 -4.65
C ALA A 97 -11.16 11.46 -3.34
N LYS A 98 -11.85 12.36 -2.62
CA LYS A 98 -11.42 12.85 -1.30
C LYS A 98 -11.25 11.70 -0.32
N ARG A 99 -12.24 10.78 -0.23
CA ARG A 99 -12.16 9.60 0.65
C ARG A 99 -10.93 8.73 0.35
N GLN A 100 -10.54 8.60 -0.92
CA GLN A 100 -9.33 7.88 -1.27
C GLN A 100 -8.07 8.59 -0.76
N PHE A 101 -8.01 9.92 -0.87
CA PHE A 101 -6.93 10.71 -0.28
C PHE A 101 -6.93 10.63 1.24
N ASP A 102 -8.10 10.67 1.87
CA ASP A 102 -8.23 10.56 3.33
C ASP A 102 -7.62 9.25 3.83
N VAL A 103 -7.91 8.12 3.17
CA VAL A 103 -7.34 6.82 3.56
C VAL A 103 -5.87 6.71 3.19
N ASN A 104 -5.51 7.00 1.93
CA ASN A 104 -4.18 6.68 1.39
C ASN A 104 -3.10 7.69 1.80
N ILE A 105 -3.49 8.91 2.21
CA ILE A 105 -2.57 10.01 2.55
C ILE A 105 -2.85 10.57 3.95
N PHE A 106 -4.02 11.14 4.20
CA PHE A 106 -4.24 11.92 5.44
C PHE A 106 -4.27 11.03 6.69
N GLY A 107 -4.97 9.89 6.66
CA GLY A 107 -4.98 8.96 7.78
C GLY A 107 -3.60 8.34 8.06
N LEU A 108 -2.87 7.96 7.00
CA LEU A 108 -1.48 7.54 7.09
C LEU A 108 -0.59 8.63 7.71
N ALA A 109 -0.74 9.88 7.26
CA ALA A 109 0.03 11.01 7.76
C ALA A 109 -0.28 11.30 9.23
N TYR A 110 -1.56 11.23 9.63
CA TYR A 110 -1.96 11.42 11.03
C TYR A 110 -1.33 10.36 11.94
N LEU A 111 -1.42 9.07 11.59
CA LEU A 111 -0.77 8.00 12.34
C LEU A 111 0.76 8.21 12.42
N THR A 112 1.37 8.54 11.31
CA THR A 112 2.81 8.81 11.25
C THR A 112 3.21 9.97 12.18
N LYS A 113 2.42 11.05 12.17
CA LYS A 113 2.60 12.21 13.08
C LYS A 113 2.58 11.79 14.55
N LYS A 114 1.73 10.83 14.95
CA LYS A 114 1.68 10.32 16.33
C LYS A 114 2.88 9.43 16.68
N ILE A 115 3.44 8.71 15.72
CA ILE A 115 4.58 7.79 15.95
C ILE A 115 5.93 8.52 15.95
N ILE A 116 6.10 9.57 15.16
CA ILE A 116 7.37 10.34 15.08
C ILE A 116 7.92 10.77 16.44
N PRO A 117 7.15 11.37 17.38
CA PRO A 117 7.68 11.77 18.68
C PRO A 117 8.24 10.60 19.50
N ILE A 118 7.62 9.42 19.37
CA ILE A 118 8.06 8.19 20.05
C ILE A 118 9.41 7.76 19.49
N MET A 119 9.51 7.60 18.17
CA MET A 119 10.76 7.21 17.50
C MET A 119 11.87 8.26 17.70
N ARG A 120 11.53 9.55 17.72
CA ARG A 120 12.48 10.64 18.01
C ARG A 120 13.07 10.53 19.43
N LYS A 121 12.23 10.23 20.44
CA LYS A 121 12.69 9.98 21.80
C LYS A 121 13.61 8.76 21.88
N GLN A 122 13.32 7.73 21.07
CA GLN A 122 14.15 6.51 20.95
C GLN A 122 15.46 6.77 20.19
N LYS A 123 15.56 7.87 19.44
CA LYS A 123 16.65 8.17 18.47
C LYS A 123 16.81 7.05 17.43
N SER A 124 15.75 6.32 17.17
CA SER A 124 15.72 5.17 16.25
C SER A 124 14.29 4.87 15.83
N GLY A 125 14.10 4.52 14.56
CA GLY A 125 12.82 4.08 14.04
C GLY A 125 12.85 3.83 12.55
N LYS A 126 11.86 3.08 12.05
CA LYS A 126 11.63 2.88 10.61
C LYS A 126 10.17 3.10 10.27
N ILE A 127 9.92 3.97 9.32
CA ILE A 127 8.60 4.22 8.74
C ILE A 127 8.61 3.64 7.33
N ILE A 128 7.78 2.62 7.09
CA ILE A 128 7.66 1.93 5.80
C ILE A 128 6.32 2.28 5.21
N ASN A 129 6.34 3.02 4.09
CA ASN A 129 5.13 3.44 3.39
C ASN A 129 4.89 2.55 2.17
N MET A 130 3.70 1.94 2.12
CA MET A 130 3.28 1.11 1.00
C MET A 130 2.82 2.01 -0.16
N SER A 131 3.76 2.30 -1.06
CA SER A 131 3.49 2.96 -2.32
C SER A 131 2.97 1.95 -3.37
N SER A 132 3.36 2.11 -4.58
CA SER A 132 3.09 1.26 -5.74
C SER A 132 4.04 1.65 -6.87
N MET A 133 4.26 0.77 -7.84
CA MET A 133 4.77 1.24 -9.13
C MET A 133 3.91 2.37 -9.69
N GLY A 134 2.61 2.38 -9.35
CA GLY A 134 1.65 3.42 -9.71
C GLY A 134 1.91 4.80 -9.08
N GLY A 135 2.91 4.94 -8.20
CA GLY A 135 3.44 6.22 -7.74
C GLY A 135 4.51 6.82 -8.68
N LYS A 136 4.87 6.12 -9.74
CA LYS A 136 5.87 6.54 -10.74
C LYS A 136 5.37 6.39 -12.18
N VAL A 137 4.41 5.51 -12.39
CA VAL A 137 3.77 5.24 -13.68
C VAL A 137 2.25 5.35 -13.53
N TYR A 138 1.53 5.34 -14.63
CA TYR A 138 0.09 5.57 -14.65
C TYR A 138 -0.59 4.64 -15.65
N THR A 139 -1.90 4.40 -15.44
CA THR A 139 -2.74 3.61 -16.33
C THR A 139 -4.05 4.34 -16.58
N PRO A 140 -4.74 4.07 -17.69
CA PRO A 140 -6.10 4.58 -17.90
C PRO A 140 -7.00 4.19 -16.72
N PHE A 141 -7.95 5.06 -16.41
CA PHE A 141 -8.96 4.89 -15.36
C PHE A 141 -8.45 4.85 -13.91
N GLY A 142 -7.14 4.98 -13.68
CA GLY A 142 -6.55 4.98 -12.34
C GLY A 142 -6.15 6.37 -11.84
N ALA A 143 -6.66 7.47 -12.40
CA ALA A 143 -6.18 8.82 -12.13
C ALA A 143 -6.09 9.15 -10.64
N TRP A 144 -7.16 8.93 -9.87
CA TRP A 144 -7.20 9.23 -8.45
C TRP A 144 -6.28 8.34 -7.61
N TYR A 145 -6.22 7.04 -7.94
CA TYR A 145 -5.28 6.14 -7.26
C TYR A 145 -3.82 6.55 -7.51
N HIS A 146 -3.46 6.78 -8.79
CA HIS A 146 -2.12 7.23 -9.13
C HIS A 146 -1.78 8.55 -8.43
N ALA A 147 -2.71 9.51 -8.42
CA ALA A 147 -2.52 10.78 -7.72
C ALA A 147 -2.16 10.58 -6.24
N THR A 148 -2.86 9.69 -5.51
CA THR A 148 -2.50 9.39 -4.11
C THR A 148 -1.13 8.76 -3.98
N LYS A 149 -0.73 7.87 -4.89
CA LYS A 149 0.57 7.21 -4.82
C LYS A 149 1.72 8.15 -5.21
N TYR A 150 1.53 9.03 -6.18
CA TYR A 150 2.47 10.11 -6.47
C TYR A 150 2.62 11.08 -5.29
N ALA A 151 1.51 11.46 -4.66
CA ALA A 151 1.53 12.28 -3.45
C ALA A 151 2.31 11.60 -2.32
N LEU A 152 2.10 10.28 -2.10
CA LEU A 152 2.82 9.51 -1.07
C LEU A 152 4.33 9.44 -1.33
N GLU A 153 4.74 9.32 -2.60
CA GLU A 153 6.15 9.33 -2.99
C GLU A 153 6.83 10.65 -2.61
N GLY A 154 6.26 11.79 -3.02
CA GLY A 154 6.80 13.12 -2.71
C GLY A 154 6.79 13.40 -1.21
N TRP A 155 5.67 13.10 -0.53
CA TRP A 155 5.55 13.27 0.91
C TRP A 155 6.59 12.44 1.68
N SER A 156 6.81 11.20 1.28
CA SER A 156 7.79 10.32 1.92
C SER A 156 9.23 10.77 1.69
N ASP A 157 9.54 11.32 0.51
CA ASP A 157 10.88 11.86 0.23
C ASP A 157 11.19 13.09 1.10
N CYS A 158 10.24 14.01 1.28
CA CYS A 158 10.38 15.15 2.19
C CYS A 158 10.57 14.65 3.63
N LEU A 159 9.66 13.79 4.11
CA LEU A 159 9.71 13.25 5.47
C LEU A 159 11.04 12.53 5.77
N ARG A 160 11.58 11.81 4.80
CA ARG A 160 12.88 11.11 4.93
C ARG A 160 14.02 12.09 5.21
N ILE A 161 14.02 13.25 4.56
CA ILE A 161 15.05 14.27 4.76
C ILE A 161 14.90 14.90 6.14
N GLU A 162 13.67 15.24 6.53
CA GLU A 162 13.35 15.84 7.82
C GLU A 162 13.75 14.95 9.01
N LEU A 163 13.52 13.63 8.89
CA LEU A 163 13.72 12.70 10.00
C LEU A 163 15.10 12.05 10.07
N LYS A 164 15.95 12.24 9.04
CA LYS A 164 17.26 11.59 8.95
C LYS A 164 18.17 11.91 10.14
N SER A 165 18.24 13.17 10.55
CA SER A 165 19.04 13.62 11.70
C SER A 165 18.53 13.12 13.05
N LEU A 166 17.29 12.62 13.10
CA LEU A 166 16.64 12.08 14.27
C LEU A 166 16.81 10.56 14.42
N GLY A 167 17.56 9.92 13.50
CA GLY A 167 17.77 8.47 13.50
C GLY A 167 16.58 7.67 13.00
N ILE A 168 15.66 8.27 12.22
CA ILE A 168 14.45 7.63 11.73
C ILE A 168 14.56 7.48 10.20
N ASP A 169 14.47 6.23 9.74
CA ASP A 169 14.46 5.91 8.32
C ASP A 169 13.03 5.94 7.75
N VAL A 170 12.84 6.59 6.59
CA VAL A 170 11.59 6.54 5.83
C VAL A 170 11.83 5.80 4.52
N ILE A 171 11.05 4.73 4.30
CA ILE A 171 11.27 3.74 3.25
C ILE A 171 9.98 3.56 2.46
N LEU A 172 10.10 3.55 1.14
CA LEU A 172 9.00 3.26 0.24
C LEU A 172 9.11 1.83 -0.29
N ILE A 173 7.99 1.11 -0.27
CA ILE A 173 7.83 -0.16 -0.97
C ILE A 173 6.98 0.13 -2.21
N GLU A 174 7.44 -0.28 -3.37
CA GLU A 174 6.80 -0.05 -4.67
C GLU A 174 6.37 -1.40 -5.29
N PRO A 175 5.21 -1.96 -4.88
CA PRO A 175 4.68 -3.19 -5.47
C PRO A 175 4.24 -2.99 -6.91
N GLY A 176 4.44 -4.03 -7.73
CA GLY A 176 3.74 -4.23 -8.99
C GLY A 176 2.40 -4.92 -8.78
N VAL A 177 2.04 -5.83 -9.71
CA VAL A 177 0.79 -6.60 -9.63
C VAL A 177 0.98 -7.73 -8.61
N ILE A 178 0.21 -7.67 -7.51
CA ILE A 178 0.22 -8.65 -6.42
C ILE A 178 -1.16 -9.28 -6.29
N LYS A 179 -1.23 -10.60 -6.14
CA LYS A 179 -2.48 -11.34 -5.92
C LYS A 179 -3.02 -11.08 -4.53
N THR A 180 -4.02 -10.21 -4.41
CA THR A 180 -4.68 -9.86 -3.15
C THR A 180 -6.12 -9.42 -3.42
N GLU A 181 -6.97 -9.41 -2.40
CA GLU A 181 -8.33 -8.85 -2.43
C GLU A 181 -8.39 -7.36 -2.86
N PHE A 182 -7.26 -6.68 -2.93
CA PHE A 182 -7.18 -5.26 -3.33
C PHE A 182 -7.84 -5.00 -4.69
N GLN A 183 -7.78 -5.96 -5.57
CA GLN A 183 -8.28 -5.82 -6.94
C GLN A 183 -9.77 -6.07 -7.05
N ASP A 184 -10.30 -7.00 -6.27
CA ASP A 184 -11.74 -7.27 -6.23
C ASP A 184 -12.47 -6.01 -5.76
N VAL A 185 -11.99 -5.40 -4.68
CA VAL A 185 -12.51 -4.11 -4.17
C VAL A 185 -12.36 -2.97 -5.18
N MET A 186 -11.32 -3.01 -6.02
CA MET A 186 -11.05 -2.00 -7.03
C MET A 186 -12.03 -2.07 -8.21
N MET A 187 -12.40 -3.28 -8.65
CA MET A 187 -13.15 -3.47 -9.90
C MET A 187 -14.66 -3.42 -9.72
N ASP A 188 -15.20 -3.92 -8.58
CA ASP A 188 -16.65 -4.07 -8.34
C ASP A 188 -17.47 -2.79 -8.62
N SER A 189 -16.98 -1.63 -8.18
CA SER A 189 -17.69 -0.36 -8.36
C SER A 189 -17.34 0.38 -9.66
N THR A 190 -16.31 -0.08 -10.37
CA THR A 190 -15.77 0.62 -11.57
C THR A 190 -16.68 0.45 -12.78
N VAL A 191 -17.18 -0.77 -13.01
CA VAL A 191 -18.05 -1.08 -14.14
C VAL A 191 -19.43 -0.50 -13.93
N GLU A 192 -20.00 -0.62 -12.73
CA GLU A 192 -21.30 -0.02 -12.39
C GLU A 192 -21.38 1.46 -12.72
N ARG A 193 -20.37 2.23 -12.33
CA ARG A 193 -20.30 3.67 -12.63
C ARG A 193 -20.17 3.99 -14.11
N SER A 194 -19.74 3.02 -14.92
CA SER A 194 -19.52 3.24 -16.35
C SER A 194 -20.75 2.98 -17.22
N ILE A 195 -21.80 2.37 -16.69
CA ILE A 195 -23.01 1.99 -17.42
C ILE A 195 -23.64 3.23 -18.07
N GLY A 196 -23.93 3.14 -19.36
CA GLY A 196 -24.50 4.25 -20.14
C GLY A 196 -23.50 5.36 -20.52
N THR A 197 -22.23 5.24 -20.18
CA THR A 197 -21.19 6.21 -20.53
C THR A 197 -20.35 5.75 -21.74
N PRO A 198 -19.63 6.64 -22.42
CA PRO A 198 -18.70 6.27 -23.50
C PRO A 198 -17.56 5.33 -23.06
N TYR A 199 -17.37 5.13 -21.75
CA TYR A 199 -16.31 4.31 -21.18
C TYR A 199 -16.72 2.87 -20.88
N GLU A 200 -18.01 2.55 -20.89
CA GLU A 200 -18.56 1.25 -20.49
C GLU A 200 -17.87 0.07 -21.19
N LYS A 201 -17.81 0.11 -22.53
CA LYS A 201 -17.16 -0.96 -23.31
C LYS A 201 -15.68 -1.16 -22.97
N LYS A 202 -14.96 -0.04 -22.69
CA LYS A 202 -13.53 -0.11 -22.34
C LYS A 202 -13.32 -0.64 -20.95
N LEU A 203 -14.17 -0.26 -20.00
CA LEU A 203 -14.05 -0.69 -18.60
C LEU A 203 -14.47 -2.14 -18.43
N LYS A 204 -15.56 -2.61 -19.09
CA LYS A 204 -15.92 -4.03 -19.14
C LYS A 204 -14.81 -4.90 -19.75
N ALA A 205 -14.15 -4.42 -20.82
CA ALA A 205 -13.03 -5.15 -21.41
C ALA A 205 -11.80 -5.18 -20.47
N LEU A 206 -11.53 -4.11 -19.73
CA LEU A 206 -10.45 -4.06 -18.76
C LEU A 206 -10.73 -4.99 -17.57
N GLU A 207 -11.95 -5.00 -17.05
CA GLU A 207 -12.39 -5.90 -15.99
C GLU A 207 -12.20 -7.36 -16.40
N LYS A 208 -12.77 -7.76 -17.56
CA LYS A 208 -12.63 -9.11 -18.10
C LYS A 208 -11.17 -9.52 -18.22
N ALA A 209 -10.33 -8.67 -18.82
CA ALA A 209 -8.90 -8.93 -18.98
C ALA A 209 -8.19 -9.07 -17.62
N THR A 210 -8.60 -8.29 -16.63
CA THR A 210 -8.04 -8.37 -15.27
C THR A 210 -8.47 -9.68 -14.61
N GLN A 211 -9.74 -10.05 -14.67
CA GLN A 211 -10.26 -11.32 -14.13
C GLN A 211 -9.58 -12.53 -14.78
N GLU A 212 -9.44 -12.54 -16.12
CA GLU A 212 -8.72 -13.61 -16.84
C GLU A 212 -7.25 -13.70 -16.45
N MET A 213 -6.58 -12.56 -16.28
CA MET A 213 -5.20 -12.52 -15.80
C MET A 213 -5.06 -13.21 -14.43
N TYR A 214 -5.99 -12.93 -13.50
CA TYR A 214 -5.97 -13.55 -12.16
C TYR A 214 -6.38 -15.02 -12.19
N ALA A 215 -7.38 -15.39 -12.99
CA ALA A 215 -7.79 -16.78 -13.17
C ALA A 215 -6.64 -17.65 -13.70
N ARG A 216 -5.81 -17.09 -14.60
CA ARG A 216 -4.57 -17.75 -15.08
C ARG A 216 -3.43 -17.73 -14.04
N GLY A 217 -3.68 -17.21 -12.84
CA GLY A 217 -2.67 -17.14 -11.79
C GLY A 217 -1.58 -16.10 -12.04
N ILE A 218 -1.79 -15.10 -12.90
CA ILE A 218 -0.81 -14.07 -13.21
C ILE A 218 -0.81 -13.00 -12.11
N GLY A 219 0.35 -12.76 -11.50
CA GLY A 219 0.56 -11.85 -10.38
C GLY A 219 1.54 -12.47 -9.37
N SER A 220 2.28 -11.66 -8.65
CA SER A 220 3.18 -12.15 -7.60
C SER A 220 2.40 -12.41 -6.31
N PRO A 221 2.79 -13.41 -5.49
CA PRO A 221 2.19 -13.61 -4.18
C PRO A 221 2.56 -12.46 -3.22
N PRO A 222 1.75 -12.20 -2.18
CA PRO A 222 2.04 -11.20 -1.13
C PRO A 222 3.43 -11.35 -0.52
N SER A 223 3.90 -12.58 -0.34
CA SER A 223 5.21 -12.91 0.21
C SER A 223 6.39 -12.31 -0.56
N THR A 224 6.20 -11.99 -1.85
CA THR A 224 7.20 -11.26 -2.64
C THR A 224 7.48 -9.88 -2.05
N ILE A 225 6.45 -9.19 -1.58
CA ILE A 225 6.55 -7.86 -0.97
C ILE A 225 6.96 -7.98 0.50
N THR A 226 6.42 -8.96 1.23
CA THR A 226 6.82 -9.26 2.60
C THR A 226 8.34 -9.44 2.73
N LYS A 227 8.96 -10.18 1.81
CA LYS A 227 10.44 -10.34 1.77
C LYS A 227 11.17 -9.00 1.61
N LEU A 228 10.63 -8.06 0.83
CA LEU A 228 11.23 -6.73 0.68
C LEU A 228 11.06 -5.88 1.94
N ILE A 229 9.91 -5.96 2.60
CA ILE A 229 9.65 -5.28 3.88
C ILE A 229 10.61 -5.81 4.95
N ILE A 230 10.73 -7.12 5.12
CA ILE A 230 11.65 -7.75 6.06
C ILE A 230 13.11 -7.34 5.77
N LYS A 231 13.50 -7.34 4.49
CA LYS A 231 14.82 -6.86 4.09
C LYS A 231 15.05 -5.40 4.49
N ALA A 232 14.05 -4.53 4.34
CA ALA A 232 14.13 -3.12 4.76
C ALA A 232 14.24 -2.98 6.28
N ILE A 233 13.45 -3.77 7.05
CA ILE A 233 13.47 -3.79 8.52
C ILE A 233 14.85 -4.21 9.04
N ASN A 234 15.46 -5.24 8.45
CA ASN A 234 16.71 -5.83 8.91
C ASN A 234 17.97 -5.10 8.43
N SER A 235 17.85 -4.17 7.48
CA SER A 235 18.98 -3.40 6.99
C SER A 235 19.39 -2.29 7.96
N HIS A 236 20.67 -2.14 8.25
CA HIS A 236 21.22 -1.01 9.01
C HIS A 236 21.19 0.30 8.20
N ASN A 237 21.37 0.21 6.88
CA ASN A 237 21.28 1.34 5.97
C ASN A 237 20.29 0.97 4.85
N PRO A 238 18.98 1.10 5.09
CA PRO A 238 17.98 0.69 4.14
C PRO A 238 17.98 1.57 2.89
N LYS A 239 17.69 0.96 1.75
CA LYS A 239 17.44 1.72 0.51
C LYS A 239 16.19 2.58 0.71
N ARG A 240 16.14 3.72 0.02
CA ARG A 240 14.97 4.61 0.01
C ARG A 240 13.72 3.92 -0.55
N ARG A 241 13.92 3.02 -1.52
CA ARG A 241 12.87 2.31 -2.26
C ARG A 241 13.20 0.85 -2.47
N TYR A 242 12.18 0.01 -2.34
CA TYR A 242 12.23 -1.41 -2.64
C TYR A 242 11.13 -1.74 -3.65
N VAL A 243 11.53 -2.12 -4.85
CA VAL A 243 10.64 -2.42 -5.97
C VAL A 243 10.51 -3.92 -6.15
N GLY A 244 9.29 -4.44 -6.23
CA GLY A 244 9.04 -5.87 -6.46
C GLY A 244 7.63 -6.18 -6.95
N GLY A 245 7.44 -7.44 -7.34
CA GLY A 245 6.19 -7.91 -7.94
C GLY A 245 6.17 -7.75 -9.46
N LEU A 246 5.18 -8.41 -10.05
CA LEU A 246 5.06 -8.50 -11.49
C LEU A 246 4.91 -7.11 -12.14
N PHE A 247 5.57 -6.91 -13.26
CA PHE A 247 5.61 -5.68 -14.07
C PHE A 247 6.28 -4.46 -13.41
N ALA A 248 6.54 -4.42 -12.09
CA ALA A 248 7.08 -3.23 -11.45
C ALA A 248 8.39 -2.76 -12.09
N LYS A 249 9.43 -3.60 -12.09
CA LYS A 249 10.76 -3.21 -12.61
C LYS A 249 10.74 -2.88 -14.11
N PRO A 250 10.14 -3.71 -15.01
CA PRO A 250 10.10 -3.40 -16.43
C PRO A 250 9.40 -2.07 -16.75
N MET A 251 8.22 -1.83 -16.12
CA MET A 251 7.46 -0.61 -16.39
C MET A 251 8.17 0.65 -15.92
N LEU A 252 8.77 0.60 -14.73
CA LEU A 252 9.58 1.70 -14.20
C LEU A 252 10.82 1.94 -15.07
N PHE A 253 11.45 0.88 -15.59
CA PHE A 253 12.60 0.99 -16.49
C PHE A 253 12.19 1.67 -17.81
N ILE A 254 11.11 1.22 -18.45
CA ILE A 254 10.62 1.81 -19.70
C ILE A 254 10.32 3.30 -19.49
N LYS A 255 9.55 3.63 -18.43
CA LYS A 255 9.17 5.02 -18.13
C LYS A 255 10.40 5.91 -17.92
N LYS A 256 11.39 5.41 -17.16
CA LYS A 256 12.59 6.18 -16.81
C LYS A 256 13.50 6.45 -18.00
N TRP A 257 13.70 5.46 -18.86
CA TRP A 257 14.74 5.52 -19.89
C TRP A 257 14.20 5.86 -21.28
N PHE A 258 12.94 5.57 -21.57
CA PHE A 258 12.33 5.79 -22.89
C PHE A 258 11.20 6.84 -22.85
N GLY A 259 10.88 7.39 -21.67
CA GLY A 259 9.90 8.46 -21.51
C GLY A 259 8.45 8.03 -21.69
N ASP A 260 7.55 9.04 -21.69
CA ASP A 260 6.10 8.84 -21.68
C ASP A 260 5.58 8.15 -22.93
N LYS A 261 6.02 8.57 -24.13
CA LYS A 261 5.51 8.01 -25.41
C LYS A 261 5.71 6.49 -25.50
N MET A 262 6.89 6.00 -25.14
CA MET A 262 7.19 4.55 -25.19
C MET A 262 6.45 3.80 -24.09
N TYR A 263 6.35 4.38 -22.90
CA TYR A 263 5.58 3.82 -21.79
C TYR A 263 4.10 3.68 -22.15
N GLU A 264 3.46 4.72 -22.68
CA GLU A 264 2.05 4.71 -23.12
C GLU A 264 1.82 3.69 -24.23
N LYS A 265 2.73 3.59 -25.21
CA LYS A 265 2.67 2.56 -26.25
C LYS A 265 2.71 1.16 -25.68
N ALA A 266 3.55 0.91 -24.68
CA ALA A 266 3.65 -0.39 -24.01
C ALA A 266 2.35 -0.73 -23.25
N ILE A 267 1.80 0.19 -22.47
CA ILE A 267 0.54 0.02 -21.74
C ILE A 267 -0.63 -0.21 -22.69
N MET A 268 -0.75 0.64 -23.74
CA MET A 268 -1.86 0.51 -24.70
C MET A 268 -1.77 -0.77 -25.54
N SER A 269 -0.57 -1.29 -25.78
CA SER A 269 -0.40 -2.57 -26.46
C SER A 269 -0.87 -3.75 -25.62
N GLN A 270 -0.65 -3.72 -24.30
CA GLN A 270 -1.14 -4.74 -23.38
C GLN A 270 -2.68 -4.74 -23.32
N ILE A 271 -3.30 -3.55 -23.22
CA ILE A 271 -4.77 -3.40 -23.24
C ILE A 271 -5.38 -3.90 -24.57
N LYS A 272 -4.70 -3.67 -25.69
CA LYS A 272 -5.16 -4.15 -27.01
C LYS A 272 -5.03 -5.67 -27.18
N LYS A 273 -3.98 -6.29 -26.62
CA LYS A 273 -3.83 -7.77 -26.65
C LYS A 273 -4.94 -8.45 -25.85
N ALA A 274 -5.27 -7.92 -24.69
CA ALA A 274 -6.38 -8.41 -23.88
C ALA A 274 -7.78 -8.29 -24.56
N LYS A 275 -7.92 -7.52 -25.65
CA LYS A 275 -9.14 -7.42 -26.44
C LYS A 275 -9.23 -8.44 -27.57
N LYS A 276 -8.13 -9.06 -27.99
CA LYS A 276 -8.09 -9.98 -29.14
C LYS A 276 -8.17 -11.45 -28.73
N GLU A 277 -7.97 -11.75 -27.46
CA GLU A 277 -8.20 -13.04 -26.82
C GLU A 277 -9.60 -13.08 -26.17
#